data_98a86e815395114237ac844e2c1c8889
#
_entry.id   98a86e815395114237ac844e2c1c8889
#
_cell.length_a   1.000
_cell.length_b   1.000
_cell.length_c   1.000
_cell.angle_alpha   90.00
_cell.angle_beta   90.00
_cell.angle_gamma   90.00
#
_symmetry.space_group_name_H-M   'P 1'
#
loop_
_entity.id
_entity.type
_entity.pdbx_description
1 polymer ?
#
loop_
_entity_poly.entity_id
_entity_poly.type
_entity_poly.pdbx_seq_one_letter_code
_entity_poly.pdbx_strand_id
1 'polypeptide(L)'
;TGEDTLSLHDALPISGNVDLVTLALNLYTQGVSPNLDFSDINAVARDFEHCTQLPIHPRHPYVGDLVFTAFSGSHQDAIKKGFSAQNAEAPWNLPYLPIDPADLGRSYDSVIRINSQSGKGGIAYLLETEYGVVMPRRLQVEFSAVVQRQTDQHGGEIEAEDIWKLFSDTYLDNAEPLRYVEHHLFEDGKAQGIRLTVERGGQTEVLVGEGNGPIDAATHALRKIGISLQVRSYEERSMSSSGDGGNARACAFMEVTQVGSERECYGVGMDANIVTASIRALLSGANRLVANGKK
;
A
#
# COMPACT_ATOMS: atom_id res chain seq x y z
N THR A 1 -16.93 -23.80 -38.42
CA THR A 1 -18.32 -24.29 -38.23
C THR A 1 -18.51 -25.05 -36.92
N GLY A 2 -17.46 -25.46 -36.21
CA GLY A 2 -17.57 -26.21 -34.95
C GLY A 2 -17.61 -25.31 -33.71
N GLU A 3 -17.05 -24.10 -33.78
CA GLU A 3 -16.93 -23.21 -32.62
C GLU A 3 -18.19 -22.40 -32.36
N ASP A 4 -18.93 -22.02 -33.42
CA ASP A 4 -20.18 -21.32 -33.28
C ASP A 4 -21.33 -22.19 -32.74
N THR A 5 -21.16 -23.50 -32.80
CA THR A 5 -22.14 -24.44 -32.25
C THR A 5 -22.02 -24.64 -30.76
N LEU A 6 -20.86 -24.34 -30.13
CA LEU A 6 -20.68 -24.54 -28.69
C LEU A 6 -21.47 -23.53 -27.85
N SER A 7 -21.44 -22.24 -28.18
CA SER A 7 -22.22 -21.24 -27.44
C SER A 7 -23.73 -21.38 -27.67
N LEU A 8 -24.16 -21.76 -28.88
CA LEU A 8 -25.53 -22.12 -29.19
C LEU A 8 -25.95 -23.43 -28.50
N HIS A 9 -25.04 -24.37 -28.41
CA HIS A 9 -25.30 -25.66 -27.77
C HIS A 9 -25.46 -25.51 -26.24
N ASP A 10 -24.70 -24.63 -25.61
CA ASP A 10 -24.80 -24.40 -24.16
C ASP A 10 -26.04 -23.58 -23.78
N ALA A 11 -26.44 -22.60 -24.59
CA ALA A 11 -27.56 -21.74 -24.29
C ALA A 11 -28.92 -22.36 -24.71
N LEU A 12 -29.01 -22.94 -25.91
CA LEU A 12 -30.27 -23.42 -26.45
C LEU A 12 -30.75 -24.76 -25.85
N PRO A 13 -29.90 -25.76 -25.58
CA PRO A 13 -30.41 -27.01 -25.04
C PRO A 13 -30.66 -26.99 -23.54
N ILE A 14 -30.01 -26.15 -22.78
CA ILE A 14 -30.06 -26.14 -21.31
C ILE A 14 -30.99 -25.05 -20.80
N SER A 15 -30.79 -23.79 -21.22
CA SER A 15 -31.58 -22.66 -20.73
C SER A 15 -32.41 -22.00 -21.76
N GLY A 16 -32.02 -22.04 -23.04
CA GLY A 16 -32.68 -21.31 -24.14
C GLY A 16 -32.55 -19.81 -24.00
N ASN A 17 -31.77 -19.31 -23.05
CA ASN A 17 -31.59 -17.90 -22.74
C ASN A 17 -30.16 -17.48 -22.98
N VAL A 18 -29.99 -16.25 -23.45
CA VAL A 18 -28.69 -15.60 -23.58
C VAL A 18 -28.42 -14.81 -22.30
N ASP A 19 -27.16 -14.74 -21.88
CA ASP A 19 -26.78 -13.83 -20.83
C ASP A 19 -26.91 -12.38 -21.29
N LEU A 20 -27.98 -11.74 -20.79
CA LEU A 20 -28.34 -10.39 -21.16
C LEU A 20 -27.28 -9.36 -20.79
N VAL A 21 -26.67 -9.50 -19.62
CA VAL A 21 -25.65 -8.57 -19.14
C VAL A 21 -24.43 -8.63 -20.02
N THR A 22 -23.90 -9.83 -20.26
CA THR A 22 -22.74 -10.01 -21.15
C THR A 22 -23.02 -9.50 -22.57
N LEU A 23 -24.19 -9.78 -23.15
CA LEU A 23 -24.54 -9.28 -24.46
C LEU A 23 -24.62 -7.76 -24.52
N ALA A 24 -25.31 -7.15 -23.55
CA ALA A 24 -25.51 -5.72 -23.51
C ALA A 24 -24.20 -4.95 -23.30
N LEU A 25 -23.33 -5.43 -22.36
CA LEU A 25 -22.06 -4.78 -22.08
C LEU A 25 -21.03 -5.02 -23.20
N ASN A 26 -21.07 -6.13 -23.89
CA ASN A 26 -20.28 -6.30 -25.13
C ASN A 26 -20.69 -5.30 -26.22
N LEU A 27 -21.97 -4.97 -26.37
CA LEU A 27 -22.43 -3.90 -27.28
C LEU A 27 -21.92 -2.55 -26.79
N TYR A 28 -22.06 -2.26 -25.50
CA TYR A 28 -21.62 -1.00 -24.89
C TYR A 28 -20.13 -0.75 -25.12
N THR A 29 -19.26 -1.74 -24.88
CA THR A 29 -17.80 -1.64 -25.11
C THR A 29 -17.43 -1.44 -26.58
N GLN A 30 -18.33 -1.71 -27.51
CA GLN A 30 -18.18 -1.43 -28.95
C GLN A 30 -18.81 -0.09 -29.35
N GLY A 31 -19.26 0.72 -28.40
CA GLY A 31 -19.90 2.02 -28.65
C GLY A 31 -21.35 1.94 -29.09
N VAL A 32 -22.01 0.79 -28.91
CA VAL A 32 -23.43 0.60 -29.22
C VAL A 32 -24.25 0.59 -27.93
N SER A 33 -25.12 1.58 -27.75
CA SER A 33 -26.00 1.60 -26.57
C SER A 33 -26.95 0.41 -26.55
N PRO A 34 -26.97 -0.39 -25.48
CA PRO A 34 -27.94 -1.49 -25.34
C PRO A 34 -29.31 -0.99 -24.91
N ASN A 35 -29.50 0.31 -24.63
CA ASN A 35 -30.70 0.91 -24.02
C ASN A 35 -31.11 0.23 -22.69
N LEU A 36 -30.12 -0.25 -21.94
CA LEU A 36 -30.27 -0.83 -20.61
C LEU A 36 -29.31 -0.10 -19.66
N ASP A 37 -29.73 0.04 -18.42
CA ASP A 37 -28.93 0.70 -17.37
C ASP A 37 -28.26 -0.35 -16.49
N PHE A 38 -26.94 -0.35 -16.48
CA PHE A 38 -26.07 -1.17 -15.61
C PHE A 38 -25.17 -0.33 -14.71
N SER A 39 -25.52 0.93 -14.48
CA SER A 39 -24.74 1.85 -13.62
C SER A 39 -24.64 1.41 -12.15
N ASP A 40 -25.48 0.45 -11.71
CA ASP A 40 -25.32 -0.30 -10.47
C ASP A 40 -25.44 -1.80 -10.76
N ILE A 41 -24.35 -2.36 -11.28
CA ILE A 41 -24.30 -3.80 -11.63
C ILE A 41 -24.46 -4.70 -10.39
N ASN A 42 -24.08 -4.20 -9.21
CA ASN A 42 -24.23 -4.96 -7.96
C ASN A 42 -25.70 -5.08 -7.53
N ALA A 43 -26.53 -4.07 -7.79
CA ALA A 43 -27.97 -4.17 -7.58
C ALA A 43 -28.58 -5.23 -8.50
N VAL A 44 -28.23 -5.22 -9.78
CA VAL A 44 -28.67 -6.22 -10.76
C VAL A 44 -28.27 -7.63 -10.32
N ALA A 45 -27.04 -7.80 -9.84
CA ALA A 45 -26.53 -9.07 -9.32
C ALA A 45 -27.35 -9.57 -8.12
N ARG A 46 -27.58 -8.70 -7.13
CA ARG A 46 -28.39 -9.05 -5.95
C ARG A 46 -29.83 -9.44 -6.30
N ASP A 47 -30.45 -8.71 -7.21
CA ASP A 47 -31.83 -9.01 -7.67
C ASP A 47 -31.87 -10.36 -8.38
N PHE A 48 -30.89 -10.66 -9.25
CA PHE A 48 -30.79 -11.96 -9.89
C PHE A 48 -30.63 -13.10 -8.89
N GLU A 49 -29.68 -13.00 -7.97
CA GLU A 49 -29.44 -14.02 -6.93
C GLU A 49 -30.66 -14.20 -6.02
N HIS A 50 -31.36 -13.10 -5.67
CA HIS A 50 -32.57 -13.17 -4.89
C HIS A 50 -33.69 -13.89 -5.61
N CYS A 51 -33.92 -13.58 -6.90
CA CYS A 51 -34.99 -14.18 -7.67
C CYS A 51 -34.73 -15.64 -8.06
N THR A 52 -33.48 -15.98 -8.37
CA THR A 52 -33.12 -17.33 -8.84
C THR A 52 -32.67 -18.26 -7.73
N GLN A 53 -32.24 -17.71 -6.58
CA GLN A 53 -31.58 -18.44 -5.49
C GLN A 53 -30.31 -19.16 -5.94
N LEU A 54 -29.64 -18.65 -6.99
CA LEU A 54 -28.40 -19.17 -7.53
C LEU A 54 -27.32 -18.08 -7.41
N PRO A 55 -26.12 -18.40 -6.90
CA PRO A 55 -25.04 -17.44 -6.82
C PRO A 55 -24.48 -17.16 -8.22
N ILE A 56 -24.05 -15.93 -8.46
CA ILE A 56 -23.32 -15.55 -9.65
C ILE A 56 -21.90 -16.08 -9.56
N HIS A 57 -21.40 -16.65 -10.65
CA HIS A 57 -20.03 -17.14 -10.68
C HIS A 57 -19.04 -15.97 -10.52
N PRO A 58 -18.03 -16.08 -9.63
CA PRO A 58 -17.10 -14.97 -9.35
C PRO A 58 -16.35 -14.43 -10.58
N ARG A 59 -16.21 -15.23 -11.64
CA ARG A 59 -15.63 -14.83 -12.93
C ARG A 59 -16.65 -14.57 -14.03
N HIS A 60 -17.93 -14.36 -13.67
CA HIS A 60 -18.94 -14.01 -14.65
C HIS A 60 -18.56 -12.70 -15.36
N PRO A 61 -18.61 -12.63 -16.70
CA PRO A 61 -18.23 -11.43 -17.43
C PRO A 61 -18.93 -10.18 -16.89
N TYR A 62 -18.17 -9.12 -16.63
CA TYR A 62 -18.58 -7.82 -16.10
C TYR A 62 -19.17 -7.83 -14.68
N VAL A 63 -19.87 -8.89 -14.26
CA VAL A 63 -20.64 -8.93 -12.98
C VAL A 63 -19.82 -9.58 -11.86
N GLY A 64 -19.04 -10.62 -12.17
CA GLY A 64 -18.32 -11.39 -11.16
C GLY A 64 -17.36 -10.56 -10.33
N ASP A 65 -17.22 -10.89 -9.06
CA ASP A 65 -16.35 -10.13 -8.12
C ASP A 65 -14.86 -10.16 -8.50
N LEU A 66 -14.43 -11.17 -9.27
CA LEU A 66 -13.04 -11.30 -9.70
C LEU A 66 -12.74 -10.68 -11.07
N VAL A 67 -13.74 -10.10 -11.75
CA VAL A 67 -13.56 -9.55 -13.11
C VAL A 67 -12.62 -8.34 -13.11
N PHE A 68 -12.73 -7.48 -12.09
CA PHE A 68 -11.90 -6.29 -11.93
C PHE A 68 -10.75 -6.52 -10.95
N THR A 69 -10.28 -7.76 -10.82
CA THR A 69 -9.23 -8.13 -9.87
C THR A 69 -7.94 -8.51 -10.59
N ALA A 70 -6.82 -7.98 -10.13
CA ALA A 70 -5.49 -8.31 -10.62
C ALA A 70 -4.61 -8.78 -9.46
N PHE A 71 -4.13 -10.04 -9.54
CA PHE A 71 -3.25 -10.65 -8.54
C PHE A 71 -1.77 -10.59 -8.94
N SER A 72 -1.46 -10.57 -10.24
CA SER A 72 -0.09 -10.51 -10.74
C SER A 72 0.47 -9.09 -10.60
N GLY A 73 1.67 -8.96 -10.01
CA GLY A 73 2.33 -7.67 -9.85
C GLY A 73 2.61 -6.94 -11.17
N SER A 74 2.84 -7.67 -12.27
CA SER A 74 3.00 -7.07 -13.60
C SER A 74 1.69 -6.49 -14.13
N HIS A 75 0.55 -7.15 -13.86
CA HIS A 75 -0.76 -6.62 -14.23
C HIS A 75 -1.12 -5.39 -13.41
N GLN A 76 -0.87 -5.43 -12.10
CA GLN A 76 -1.09 -4.29 -11.20
C GLN A 76 -0.26 -3.07 -11.60
N ASP A 77 1.02 -3.26 -11.95
CA ASP A 77 1.89 -2.17 -12.43
C ASP A 77 1.42 -1.60 -13.77
N ALA A 78 0.94 -2.46 -14.68
CA ALA A 78 0.37 -2.03 -15.95
C ALA A 78 -0.93 -1.23 -15.77
N ILE A 79 -1.83 -1.67 -14.89
CA ILE A 79 -3.07 -0.96 -14.55
C ILE A 79 -2.75 0.39 -13.93
N LYS A 80 -1.83 0.45 -12.94
CA LYS A 80 -1.39 1.71 -12.32
C LYS A 80 -0.86 2.71 -13.36
N LYS A 81 0.00 2.26 -14.26
CA LYS A 81 0.52 3.10 -15.36
C LYS A 81 -0.58 3.54 -16.31
N GLY A 82 -1.52 2.64 -16.61
CA GLY A 82 -2.68 2.93 -17.42
C GLY A 82 -3.53 4.07 -16.84
N PHE A 83 -3.91 3.98 -15.56
CA PHE A 83 -4.64 5.04 -14.87
C PHE A 83 -3.91 6.38 -14.89
N SER A 84 -2.58 6.36 -14.65
CA SER A 84 -1.78 7.59 -14.66
C SER A 84 -1.67 8.24 -16.06
N ALA A 85 -1.86 7.46 -17.13
CA ALA A 85 -1.79 7.91 -18.52
C ALA A 85 -3.16 8.16 -19.15
N GLN A 86 -4.26 7.73 -18.52
CA GLN A 86 -5.61 7.86 -19.05
C GLN A 86 -6.00 9.34 -19.13
N ASN A 87 -6.54 9.74 -20.29
CA ASN A 87 -7.15 11.03 -20.47
C ASN A 87 -8.66 10.89 -20.37
N ALA A 88 -9.31 11.70 -19.54
CA ALA A 88 -10.76 11.65 -19.33
C ALA A 88 -11.60 11.88 -20.60
N GLU A 89 -11.04 12.56 -21.63
CA GLU A 89 -11.71 12.79 -22.90
C GLU A 89 -11.44 11.72 -23.96
N ALA A 90 -10.50 10.79 -23.69
CA ALA A 90 -10.15 9.72 -24.61
C ALA A 90 -11.03 8.48 -24.38
N PRO A 91 -11.24 7.64 -25.41
CA PRO A 91 -11.87 6.34 -25.22
C PRO A 91 -11.15 5.51 -24.15
N TRP A 92 -11.91 4.72 -23.38
CA TRP A 92 -11.37 3.83 -22.40
C TRP A 92 -10.37 2.85 -23.02
N ASN A 93 -9.15 2.82 -22.50
CA ASN A 93 -8.08 1.95 -23.00
C ASN A 93 -7.10 1.59 -21.88
N LEU A 94 -7.59 0.89 -20.86
CA LEU A 94 -6.73 0.39 -19.79
C LEU A 94 -6.35 -1.08 -20.01
N PRO A 95 -5.10 -1.45 -19.76
CA PRO A 95 -4.69 -2.86 -19.77
C PRO A 95 -5.53 -3.69 -18.80
N TYR A 96 -5.97 -4.87 -19.25
CA TYR A 96 -6.72 -5.86 -18.45
C TYR A 96 -8.13 -5.44 -17.99
N LEU A 97 -8.57 -4.23 -18.26
CA LEU A 97 -9.90 -3.74 -17.90
C LEU A 97 -10.72 -3.47 -19.18
N PRO A 98 -11.68 -4.35 -19.50
CA PRO A 98 -12.45 -4.25 -20.74
C PRO A 98 -13.45 -3.09 -20.75
N ILE A 99 -13.80 -2.56 -19.58
CA ILE A 99 -14.74 -1.46 -19.37
C ILE A 99 -14.28 -0.65 -18.15
N ASP A 100 -14.67 0.63 -18.09
CA ASP A 100 -14.48 1.43 -16.88
C ASP A 100 -15.36 0.88 -15.75
N PRO A 101 -14.80 0.45 -14.61
CA PRO A 101 -15.58 0.01 -13.47
C PRO A 101 -16.60 1.04 -12.99
N ALA A 102 -16.30 2.34 -13.13
CA ALA A 102 -17.19 3.43 -12.74
C ALA A 102 -18.50 3.43 -13.54
N ASP A 103 -18.49 3.00 -14.82
CA ASP A 103 -19.69 2.86 -15.63
C ASP A 103 -20.67 1.80 -15.10
N LEU A 104 -20.17 0.90 -14.26
CA LEU A 104 -20.93 -0.17 -13.62
C LEU A 104 -21.22 0.09 -12.13
N GLY A 105 -20.94 1.30 -11.63
CA GLY A 105 -21.10 1.64 -10.23
C GLY A 105 -20.10 0.94 -9.30
N ARG A 106 -18.97 0.47 -9.85
CA ARG A 106 -17.88 -0.13 -9.08
C ARG A 106 -16.73 0.85 -8.92
N SER A 107 -16.00 0.71 -7.81
CA SER A 107 -14.79 1.50 -7.56
C SER A 107 -13.55 0.82 -8.14
N TYR A 108 -12.50 1.62 -8.35
CA TYR A 108 -11.18 1.11 -8.74
C TYR A 108 -10.50 0.31 -7.63
N ASP A 109 -10.92 0.45 -6.39
CA ASP A 109 -10.37 -0.25 -5.23
C ASP A 109 -10.57 -1.76 -5.33
N SER A 110 -11.64 -2.20 -6.00
CA SER A 110 -11.90 -3.61 -6.29
C SER A 110 -11.02 -4.20 -7.39
N VAL A 111 -10.24 -3.36 -8.11
CA VAL A 111 -9.38 -3.79 -9.22
C VAL A 111 -8.06 -4.38 -8.75
N ILE A 112 -7.53 -3.91 -7.62
CA ILE A 112 -6.26 -4.37 -7.08
C ILE A 112 -6.47 -5.05 -5.74
N ARG A 113 -6.27 -6.38 -5.71
CA ARG A 113 -6.28 -7.19 -4.49
C ARG A 113 -4.88 -7.69 -4.20
N ILE A 114 -4.53 -7.77 -2.94
CA ILE A 114 -3.22 -8.21 -2.48
C ILE A 114 -3.31 -9.65 -1.94
N ASN A 115 -2.44 -10.52 -2.46
CA ASN A 115 -2.24 -11.88 -1.96
C ASN A 115 -0.75 -12.24 -2.00
N SER A 116 -0.38 -13.48 -1.69
CA SER A 116 1.01 -13.96 -1.72
C SER A 116 1.71 -13.81 -3.08
N GLN A 117 0.95 -13.69 -4.18
CA GLN A 117 1.48 -13.49 -5.53
C GLN A 117 1.51 -12.02 -5.95
N SER A 118 0.95 -11.13 -5.13
CA SER A 118 0.95 -9.70 -5.40
C SER A 118 2.34 -9.13 -5.22
N GLY A 119 2.86 -8.49 -6.26
CA GLY A 119 4.19 -7.90 -6.23
C GLY A 119 4.22 -6.57 -5.47
N LYS A 120 5.44 -6.09 -5.23
CA LYS A 120 5.72 -4.79 -4.57
C LYS A 120 4.95 -3.59 -5.13
N GLY A 121 4.58 -3.62 -6.40
CA GLY A 121 3.85 -2.52 -7.06
C GLY A 121 2.42 -2.37 -6.54
N GLY A 122 1.70 -3.47 -6.32
CA GLY A 122 0.34 -3.44 -5.79
C GLY A 122 0.29 -2.95 -4.33
N ILE A 123 1.21 -3.45 -3.49
CA ILE A 123 1.33 -3.02 -2.09
C ILE A 123 1.68 -1.53 -2.00
N ALA A 124 2.62 -1.06 -2.83
CA ALA A 124 3.02 0.34 -2.86
C ALA A 124 1.87 1.25 -3.32
N TYR A 125 1.13 0.84 -4.35
CA TYR A 125 -0.03 1.57 -4.84
C TYR A 125 -1.12 1.68 -3.77
N LEU A 126 -1.43 0.60 -3.08
CA LEU A 126 -2.43 0.59 -2.02
C LEU A 126 -2.07 1.56 -0.90
N LEU A 127 -0.83 1.51 -0.39
CA LEU A 127 -0.39 2.42 0.67
C LEU A 127 -0.34 3.88 0.20
N GLU A 128 -0.05 4.13 -1.07
CA GLU A 128 -0.07 5.46 -1.67
C GLU A 128 -1.49 6.02 -1.78
N THR A 129 -2.45 5.21 -2.28
CA THR A 129 -3.83 5.68 -2.54
C THR A 129 -4.66 5.77 -1.28
N GLU A 130 -4.60 4.75 -0.40
CA GLU A 130 -5.45 4.69 0.79
C GLU A 130 -4.89 5.49 1.97
N TYR A 131 -3.55 5.50 2.11
CA TYR A 131 -2.90 6.05 3.30
C TYR A 131 -1.94 7.21 2.99
N GLY A 132 -1.79 7.59 1.71
CA GLY A 132 -0.92 8.68 1.28
C GLY A 132 0.59 8.40 1.47
N VAL A 133 0.97 7.13 1.63
CA VAL A 133 2.36 6.72 1.91
C VAL A 133 3.08 6.35 0.63
N VAL A 134 3.89 7.27 0.12
CA VAL A 134 4.70 7.06 -1.09
C VAL A 134 6.07 6.51 -0.70
N MET A 135 6.22 5.20 -0.68
CA MET A 135 7.44 4.52 -0.23
C MET A 135 8.60 4.65 -1.23
N PRO A 136 9.86 4.85 -0.76
CA PRO A 136 11.06 4.64 -1.57
C PRO A 136 11.12 3.23 -2.15
N ARG A 137 11.70 3.10 -3.37
CA ARG A 137 11.71 1.81 -4.09
C ARG A 137 12.33 0.64 -3.31
N ARG A 138 13.38 0.89 -2.53
CA ARG A 138 14.04 -0.14 -1.70
C ARG A 138 13.15 -0.56 -0.54
N LEU A 139 12.43 0.38 0.09
CA LEU A 139 11.44 0.08 1.11
C LEU A 139 10.26 -0.74 0.55
N GLN A 140 9.81 -0.45 -0.69
CA GLN A 140 8.79 -1.25 -1.35
C GLN A 140 9.20 -2.73 -1.47
N VAL A 141 10.48 -3.00 -1.77
CA VAL A 141 11.03 -4.36 -1.83
C VAL A 141 11.08 -5.00 -0.45
N GLU A 142 11.57 -4.27 0.54
CA GLU A 142 11.66 -4.75 1.92
C GLU A 142 10.27 -5.07 2.49
N PHE A 143 9.33 -4.14 2.35
CA PHE A 143 7.98 -4.33 2.88
C PHE A 143 7.20 -5.41 2.14
N SER A 144 7.38 -5.54 0.83
CA SER A 144 6.72 -6.63 0.10
C SER A 144 7.16 -8.01 0.59
N ALA A 145 8.43 -8.17 1.02
CA ALA A 145 8.89 -9.41 1.64
C ALA A 145 8.29 -9.64 3.04
N VAL A 146 7.93 -8.58 3.76
CA VAL A 146 7.20 -8.69 5.04
C VAL A 146 5.78 -9.16 4.79
N VAL A 147 5.06 -8.53 3.85
CA VAL A 147 3.70 -8.92 3.46
C VAL A 147 3.66 -10.37 2.95
N GLN A 148 4.60 -10.75 2.09
CA GLN A 148 4.65 -12.11 1.54
C GLN A 148 4.79 -13.16 2.65
N ARG A 149 5.67 -12.93 3.62
CA ARG A 149 5.82 -13.86 4.76
C ARG A 149 4.54 -14.01 5.57
N GLN A 150 3.77 -12.94 5.72
CA GLN A 150 2.49 -12.95 6.45
C GLN A 150 1.43 -13.73 5.67
N THR A 151 1.32 -13.49 4.36
CA THR A 151 0.35 -14.18 3.50
C THR A 151 0.69 -15.66 3.31
N ASP A 152 1.97 -16.02 3.23
CA ASP A 152 2.40 -17.43 3.13
C ASP A 152 2.05 -18.24 4.40
N GLN A 153 2.00 -17.58 5.56
CA GLN A 153 1.65 -18.20 6.83
C GLN A 153 0.13 -18.40 7.02
N HIS A 154 -0.67 -17.44 6.56
CA HIS A 154 -2.11 -17.43 6.83
C HIS A 154 -2.94 -17.85 5.61
N GLY A 155 -2.36 -17.80 4.41
CA GLY A 155 -3.07 -18.06 3.15
C GLY A 155 -4.09 -16.95 2.80
N GLY A 156 -4.57 -16.96 1.55
CA GLY A 156 -5.66 -16.07 1.13
C GLY A 156 -5.23 -14.67 0.69
N GLU A 157 -6.22 -13.80 0.60
CA GLU A 157 -6.07 -12.37 0.31
C GLU A 157 -5.85 -11.62 1.63
N ILE A 158 -5.16 -10.47 1.53
CA ILE A 158 -4.94 -9.57 2.65
C ILE A 158 -5.63 -8.24 2.35
N GLU A 159 -6.42 -7.75 3.28
CA GLU A 159 -7.16 -6.50 3.14
C GLU A 159 -6.25 -5.28 3.31
N ALA A 160 -6.70 -4.12 2.80
CA ALA A 160 -5.95 -2.87 2.90
C ALA A 160 -5.62 -2.49 4.35
N GLU A 161 -6.58 -2.68 5.25
CA GLU A 161 -6.43 -2.41 6.67
C GLU A 161 -5.37 -3.29 7.33
N ASP A 162 -5.30 -4.57 6.96
CA ASP A 162 -4.29 -5.50 7.48
C ASP A 162 -2.89 -5.17 6.95
N ILE A 163 -2.78 -4.71 5.70
CA ILE A 163 -1.52 -4.22 5.13
C ILE A 163 -1.06 -2.96 5.86
N TRP A 164 -1.97 -2.03 6.12
CA TRP A 164 -1.66 -0.84 6.91
C TRP A 164 -1.22 -1.19 8.33
N LYS A 165 -1.96 -2.09 8.98
CA LYS A 165 -1.60 -2.59 10.31
C LYS A 165 -0.21 -3.23 10.30
N LEU A 166 0.07 -4.09 9.33
CA LEU A 166 1.39 -4.73 9.20
C LEU A 166 2.51 -3.70 8.96
N PHE A 167 2.22 -2.64 8.18
CA PHE A 167 3.15 -1.54 7.98
C PHE A 167 3.39 -0.77 9.27
N SER A 168 2.32 -0.42 10.01
CA SER A 168 2.39 0.27 11.30
C SER A 168 3.16 -0.54 12.33
N ASP A 169 2.82 -1.80 12.52
CA ASP A 169 3.49 -2.71 13.46
C ASP A 169 4.98 -2.89 13.11
N THR A 170 5.32 -2.88 11.82
CA THR A 170 6.70 -3.09 11.38
C THR A 170 7.56 -1.83 11.53
N TYR A 171 7.01 -0.64 11.23
CA TYR A 171 7.80 0.57 11.07
C TYR A 171 7.42 1.72 12.00
N LEU A 172 6.14 1.88 12.37
CA LEU A 172 5.65 3.04 13.12
C LEU A 172 5.52 2.76 14.63
N ASP A 173 4.94 1.62 14.97
CA ASP A 173 4.64 1.22 16.35
C ASP A 173 5.75 0.35 16.97
N ASN A 174 6.87 0.29 16.32
CA ASN A 174 8.07 -0.42 16.75
C ASN A 174 8.79 0.38 17.83
N ALA A 175 8.28 0.32 19.06
CA ALA A 175 8.75 1.11 20.20
C ALA A 175 9.80 0.38 21.11
N GLU A 176 10.23 -0.81 20.75
CA GLU A 176 11.21 -1.58 21.51
C GLU A 176 12.54 -1.75 20.74
N PRO A 177 13.69 -1.58 21.38
CA PRO A 177 13.91 -1.24 22.79
C PRO A 177 13.80 0.25 23.14
N LEU A 178 13.60 1.16 22.17
CA LEU A 178 13.58 2.60 22.36
C LEU A 178 12.25 3.18 21.94
N ARG A 179 11.50 3.79 22.86
CA ARG A 179 10.30 4.57 22.57
C ARG A 179 10.62 6.06 22.58
N TYR A 180 10.28 6.76 21.51
CA TYR A 180 10.40 8.21 21.45
C TYR A 180 9.47 8.87 22.48
N VAL A 181 9.99 9.85 23.23
CA VAL A 181 9.21 10.70 24.13
C VAL A 181 9.16 12.12 23.59
N GLU A 182 10.31 12.78 23.56
CA GLU A 182 10.46 14.16 23.07
C GLU A 182 11.91 14.44 22.64
N HIS A 183 12.12 15.57 22.01
CA HIS A 183 13.48 16.08 21.78
C HIS A 183 13.52 17.60 21.86
N HIS A 184 14.70 18.10 22.20
CA HIS A 184 15.01 19.53 22.16
C HIS A 184 16.31 19.76 21.39
N LEU A 185 16.24 20.61 20.37
CA LEU A 185 17.42 21.05 19.65
C LEU A 185 18.06 22.24 20.39
N PHE A 186 19.38 22.29 20.41
CA PHE A 186 20.12 23.41 20.94
C PHE A 186 21.34 23.69 20.07
N GLU A 187 21.83 24.94 20.14
CA GLU A 187 23.04 25.37 19.46
C GLU A 187 24.08 25.75 20.51
N ASP A 188 25.29 25.23 20.36
CA ASP A 188 26.45 25.61 21.16
C ASP A 188 27.59 26.01 20.21
N GLY A 189 27.73 27.30 19.99
CA GLY A 189 28.68 27.86 19.05
C GLY A 189 28.36 27.45 17.58
N LYS A 190 29.20 26.59 16.99
CA LYS A 190 29.00 26.09 15.63
C LYS A 190 28.38 24.69 15.56
N ALA A 191 28.24 24.01 16.69
CA ALA A 191 27.69 22.68 16.77
C ALA A 191 26.19 22.73 17.04
N GLN A 192 25.43 21.96 16.29
CA GLN A 192 24.03 21.69 16.59
C GLN A 192 23.92 20.46 17.49
N GLY A 193 23.15 20.57 18.55
CA GLY A 193 22.96 19.50 19.51
C GLY A 193 21.50 19.09 19.63
N ILE A 194 21.30 17.88 20.15
CA ILE A 194 20.00 17.34 20.50
C ILE A 194 20.01 16.77 21.92
N ARG A 195 18.96 17.08 22.67
CA ARG A 195 18.56 16.31 23.85
C ARG A 195 17.40 15.44 23.43
N LEU A 196 17.64 14.15 23.30
CA LEU A 196 16.66 13.16 22.89
C LEU A 196 16.21 12.37 24.12
N THR A 197 14.96 12.51 24.49
CA THR A 197 14.33 11.75 25.56
C THR A 197 13.69 10.51 24.99
N VAL A 198 14.11 9.35 25.48
CA VAL A 198 13.60 8.03 25.08
C VAL A 198 13.19 7.25 26.30
N GLU A 199 12.26 6.32 26.14
CA GLU A 199 11.97 5.30 27.13
C GLU A 199 12.64 3.99 26.71
N ARG A 200 13.37 3.36 27.64
CA ARG A 200 14.07 2.09 27.45
C ARG A 200 13.85 1.19 28.65
N GLY A 201 13.24 0.02 28.42
CA GLY A 201 12.95 -0.91 29.53
C GLY A 201 12.11 -0.32 30.65
N GLY A 202 11.17 0.58 30.34
CA GLY A 202 10.30 1.26 31.31
C GLY A 202 10.95 2.44 32.03
N GLN A 203 12.18 2.82 31.69
CA GLN A 203 12.87 3.99 32.26
C GLN A 203 13.07 5.07 31.21
N THR A 204 12.84 6.32 31.58
CA THR A 204 13.09 7.48 30.73
C THR A 204 14.57 7.88 30.83
N GLU A 205 15.25 7.94 29.68
CA GLU A 205 16.64 8.35 29.54
C GLU A 205 16.73 9.59 28.66
N VAL A 206 17.59 10.54 29.03
CA VAL A 206 17.90 11.72 28.21
C VAL A 206 19.28 11.52 27.59
N LEU A 207 19.30 11.38 26.27
CA LEU A 207 20.49 11.22 25.47
C LEU A 207 20.88 12.57 24.86
N VAL A 208 22.14 12.97 25.02
CA VAL A 208 22.64 14.23 24.44
C VAL A 208 23.65 13.90 23.35
N GLY A 209 23.47 14.46 22.15
CA GLY A 209 24.41 14.32 21.04
C GLY A 209 24.62 15.65 20.35
N GLU A 210 25.77 15.79 19.70
CA GLU A 210 26.16 16.93 18.89
C GLU A 210 26.53 16.45 17.48
N GLY A 211 26.24 17.25 16.46
CA GLY A 211 26.53 16.88 15.08
C GLY A 211 26.31 18.04 14.10
N ASN A 212 26.38 17.75 12.81
CA ASN A 212 26.17 18.72 11.74
C ASN A 212 24.70 19.07 11.49
N GLY A 213 23.79 18.39 12.19
CA GLY A 213 22.35 18.57 12.10
C GLY A 213 21.61 17.62 13.04
N PRO A 214 20.25 17.72 13.12
CA PRO A 214 19.45 16.97 14.08
C PRO A 214 19.62 15.45 13.99
N ILE A 215 19.69 14.91 12.77
CA ILE A 215 19.83 13.46 12.52
C ILE A 215 21.22 12.98 12.95
N ASP A 216 22.28 13.71 12.58
CA ASP A 216 23.66 13.38 12.96
C ASP A 216 23.83 13.47 14.47
N ALA A 217 23.33 14.52 15.11
CA ALA A 217 23.32 14.67 16.56
C ALA A 217 22.58 13.51 17.25
N ALA A 218 21.43 13.07 16.71
CA ALA A 218 20.67 11.93 17.25
C ALA A 218 21.44 10.61 17.10
N THR A 219 22.13 10.38 15.98
CA THR A 219 22.99 9.18 15.84
C THR A 219 24.12 9.15 16.85
N HIS A 220 24.73 10.30 17.14
CA HIS A 220 25.76 10.43 18.18
C HIS A 220 25.19 10.24 19.59
N ALA A 221 23.95 10.69 19.83
CA ALA A 221 23.26 10.42 21.10
C ALA A 221 23.04 8.91 21.31
N LEU A 222 22.54 8.20 20.29
CA LEU A 222 22.30 6.75 20.34
C LEU A 222 23.59 5.93 20.52
N ARG A 223 24.72 6.39 19.99
CA ARG A 223 26.04 5.75 20.19
C ARG A 223 26.42 5.67 21.65
N LYS A 224 26.02 6.64 22.48
CA LYS A 224 26.33 6.66 23.92
C LYS A 224 25.68 5.51 24.70
N ILE A 225 24.60 4.96 24.19
CA ILE A 225 23.90 3.78 24.74
C ILE A 225 24.24 2.48 24.02
N GLY A 226 25.30 2.49 23.20
CA GLY A 226 25.81 1.30 22.51
C GLY A 226 25.12 1.01 21.16
N ILE A 227 24.27 1.90 20.67
CA ILE A 227 23.63 1.76 19.37
C ILE A 227 24.39 2.60 18.34
N SER A 228 25.31 1.95 17.63
CA SER A 228 26.12 2.59 16.59
C SER A 228 25.52 2.29 15.21
N LEU A 229 24.95 3.30 14.57
CA LEU A 229 24.35 3.19 13.26
C LEU A 229 24.83 4.29 12.32
N GLN A 230 24.69 4.02 11.03
CA GLN A 230 24.97 4.94 9.95
C GLN A 230 23.73 5.06 9.08
N VAL A 231 23.35 6.28 8.75
CA VAL A 231 22.28 6.58 7.79
C VAL A 231 22.85 6.44 6.38
N ARG A 232 22.24 5.58 5.57
CA ARG A 232 22.60 5.31 4.17
C ARG A 232 21.81 6.15 3.19
N SER A 233 20.51 6.26 3.45
CA SER A 233 19.57 7.03 2.64
C SER A 233 18.54 7.69 3.55
N TYR A 234 18.11 8.86 3.15
CA TYR A 234 17.10 9.63 3.84
C TYR A 234 16.22 10.34 2.83
N GLU A 235 14.92 10.14 2.95
CA GLU A 235 13.90 10.80 2.15
C GLU A 235 12.76 11.27 3.04
N GLU A 236 12.20 12.43 2.72
CA GLU A 236 11.00 12.97 3.35
C GLU A 236 9.94 13.25 2.29
N ARG A 237 8.71 13.02 2.66
CA ARG A 237 7.57 13.30 1.79
C ARG A 237 6.41 13.86 2.61
N SER A 238 5.70 14.82 2.03
CA SER A 238 4.43 15.27 2.58
C SER A 238 3.37 14.22 2.29
N MET A 239 2.59 13.87 3.30
CA MET A 239 1.40 13.03 3.14
C MET A 239 0.24 13.97 2.83
N SER A 240 -0.25 13.92 1.59
CA SER A 240 -1.45 14.65 1.17
C SER A 240 -2.64 13.70 1.31
N SER A 241 -3.45 13.84 2.34
CA SER A 241 -4.81 13.31 2.28
C SER A 241 -5.63 14.25 1.39
N SER A 242 -6.24 13.73 0.34
CA SER A 242 -7.17 14.45 -0.51
C SER A 242 -8.38 14.87 0.33
N GLY A 243 -8.37 16.11 0.81
CA GLY A 243 -9.52 16.72 1.52
C GLY A 243 -9.22 17.53 2.76
N ASP A 244 -8.06 17.46 3.37
CA ASP A 244 -7.75 18.20 4.61
C ASP A 244 -6.75 19.33 4.34
N GLY A 245 -7.26 20.50 4.03
CA GLY A 245 -6.50 21.70 3.70
C GLY A 245 -5.81 22.36 4.90
N GLY A 246 -5.23 21.60 5.85
CA GLY A 246 -4.57 22.22 7.00
C GLY A 246 -3.65 21.33 7.83
N ASN A 247 -3.69 20.03 7.71
CA ASN A 247 -2.88 19.08 8.52
C ASN A 247 -1.91 18.26 7.67
N ALA A 248 -1.01 18.90 6.93
CA ALA A 248 0.06 18.21 6.24
C ALA A 248 0.93 17.48 7.28
N ARG A 249 1.00 16.15 7.19
CA ARG A 249 1.94 15.31 7.96
C ARG A 249 3.16 15.01 7.11
N ALA A 250 4.32 14.97 7.73
CA ALA A 250 5.53 14.49 7.10
C ALA A 250 5.71 12.99 7.37
N CYS A 251 6.14 12.27 6.33
CA CYS A 251 6.60 10.90 6.43
C CYS A 251 8.09 10.86 6.07
N ALA A 252 8.91 10.46 7.02
CA ALA A 252 10.35 10.30 6.85
C ALA A 252 10.70 8.82 6.69
N PHE A 253 11.55 8.52 5.71
CA PHE A 253 12.08 7.19 5.41
C PHE A 253 13.58 7.20 5.57
N MET A 254 14.12 6.31 6.36
CA MET A 254 15.54 6.29 6.66
C MET A 254 16.10 4.87 6.53
N GLU A 255 17.02 4.68 5.59
CA GLU A 255 17.78 3.44 5.49
C GLU A 255 18.97 3.52 6.43
N VAL A 256 19.02 2.61 7.38
CA VAL A 256 20.07 2.57 8.41
C VAL A 256 20.83 1.25 8.38
N THR A 257 22.11 1.31 8.71
CA THR A 257 22.98 0.14 8.87
C THR A 257 23.69 0.19 10.20
N GLN A 258 23.93 -0.96 10.80
CA GLN A 258 24.75 -1.04 12.01
C GLN A 258 26.24 -0.93 11.64
N VAL A 259 26.97 -0.08 12.33
CA VAL A 259 28.42 0.07 12.10
C VAL A 259 29.15 -1.25 12.35
N GLY A 260 29.93 -1.69 11.35
CA GLY A 260 30.65 -2.97 11.41
C GLY A 260 29.82 -4.20 11.02
N SER A 261 28.61 -4.02 10.47
CA SER A 261 27.74 -5.08 9.96
C SER A 261 27.22 -4.73 8.57
N GLU A 262 26.93 -5.75 7.77
CA GLU A 262 26.22 -5.60 6.49
C GLU A 262 24.69 -5.51 6.65
N ARG A 263 24.20 -5.56 7.90
CA ARG A 263 22.76 -5.49 8.17
C ARG A 263 22.26 -4.09 7.93
N GLU A 264 21.26 -4.00 7.07
CA GLU A 264 20.56 -2.77 6.76
C GLU A 264 19.05 -2.97 6.89
N CYS A 265 18.32 -1.93 7.23
CA CYS A 265 16.86 -1.91 7.23
C CYS A 265 16.35 -0.48 7.12
N TYR A 266 15.07 -0.36 6.77
CA TYR A 266 14.36 0.92 6.82
C TYR A 266 13.74 1.15 8.19
N GLY A 267 13.80 2.42 8.64
CA GLY A 267 12.92 2.97 9.66
C GLY A 267 12.00 4.01 9.03
N VAL A 268 10.79 4.12 9.53
CA VAL A 268 9.80 5.09 9.08
C VAL A 268 9.28 5.87 10.28
N GLY A 269 9.07 7.17 10.11
CA GLY A 269 8.48 8.02 11.12
C GLY A 269 7.49 9.01 10.51
N MET A 270 6.40 9.24 11.21
CA MET A 270 5.34 10.16 10.78
C MET A 270 5.05 11.16 11.89
N ASP A 271 5.01 12.44 11.52
CA ASP A 271 4.63 13.52 12.45
C ASP A 271 4.21 14.76 11.67
N ALA A 272 3.51 15.70 12.32
CA ALA A 272 3.27 17.03 11.76
C ALA A 272 4.57 17.85 11.66
N ASN A 273 5.53 17.60 12.55
CA ASN A 273 6.86 18.20 12.54
C ASN A 273 7.85 17.29 11.81
N ILE A 274 8.50 17.83 10.78
CA ILE A 274 9.42 17.11 9.91
C ILE A 274 10.64 16.54 10.68
N VAL A 275 11.17 17.28 11.65
CA VAL A 275 12.30 16.85 12.47
C VAL A 275 11.88 15.70 13.40
N THR A 276 10.68 15.80 13.98
CA THR A 276 10.12 14.71 14.80
C THR A 276 9.91 13.45 13.97
N ALA A 277 9.36 13.57 12.75
CA ALA A 277 9.21 12.44 11.83
C ALA A 277 10.55 11.78 11.55
N SER A 278 11.60 12.56 11.29
CA SER A 278 12.95 12.06 11.02
C SER A 278 13.59 11.35 12.21
N ILE A 279 13.43 11.89 13.42
CA ILE A 279 13.92 11.24 14.64
C ILE A 279 13.17 9.94 14.92
N ARG A 280 11.85 9.92 14.72
CA ARG A 280 11.07 8.68 14.83
C ARG A 280 11.51 7.64 13.80
N ALA A 281 11.80 8.05 12.55
CA ALA A 281 12.33 7.15 11.54
C ALA A 281 13.70 6.56 11.95
N LEU A 282 14.59 7.37 12.51
CA LEU A 282 15.88 6.92 13.01
C LEU A 282 15.72 5.89 14.15
N LEU A 283 14.84 6.16 15.12
CA LEU A 283 14.57 5.25 16.24
C LEU A 283 13.90 3.95 15.76
N SER A 284 12.96 4.04 14.83
CA SER A 284 12.34 2.86 14.20
C SER A 284 13.39 1.96 13.56
N GLY A 285 14.31 2.51 12.77
CA GLY A 285 15.41 1.76 12.18
C GLY A 285 16.36 1.18 13.21
N ALA A 286 16.71 1.94 14.25
CA ALA A 286 17.56 1.48 15.37
C ALA A 286 16.92 0.28 16.09
N ASN A 287 15.63 0.34 16.41
CA ASN A 287 14.90 -0.73 17.07
C ASN A 287 14.89 -2.01 16.23
N ARG A 288 14.67 -1.89 14.93
CA ARG A 288 14.67 -3.01 14.00
C ARG A 288 16.05 -3.67 13.86
N LEU A 289 17.12 -2.88 13.83
CA LEU A 289 18.48 -3.41 13.80
C LEU A 289 18.81 -4.18 15.09
N VAL A 290 18.42 -3.66 16.26
CA VAL A 290 18.63 -4.32 17.56
C VAL A 290 17.80 -5.60 17.67
N ALA A 291 16.53 -5.58 17.27
CA ALA A 291 15.66 -6.76 17.29
C ALA A 291 16.19 -7.89 16.40
N ASN A 292 16.68 -7.58 15.21
CA ASN A 292 17.25 -8.54 14.27
C ASN A 292 18.64 -9.06 14.69
N GLY A 293 19.29 -8.41 15.64
CA GLY A 293 20.57 -8.83 16.21
C GLY A 293 20.47 -9.88 17.31
N LYS A 294 19.25 -10.14 17.83
CA LYS A 294 18.97 -11.13 18.89
C LYS A 294 18.56 -12.51 18.36
N LYS A 295 18.42 -12.65 17.03
CA LYS A 295 18.21 -13.92 16.33
C LYS A 295 19.54 -14.38 15.74
#